data_6eac5362cc5a403bb11162171bfc003f
#
_entry.id   6eac5362cc5a403bb11162171bfc003f
#
_cell.length_a   1.000
_cell.length_b   1.000
_cell.length_c   1.000
_cell.angle_alpha   90.00
_cell.angle_beta   90.00
_cell.angle_gamma   90.00
#
_symmetry.space_group_name_H-M   'P 1'
#
loop_
_entity.id
_entity.type
_entity.pdbx_description
1 polymer ?
#
loop_
_entity_poly.entity_id
_entity_poly.type
_entity_poly.pdbx_seq_one_letter_code
_entity_poly.pdbx_strand_id
1 'polypeptide(L)'
;MLNLLVASALTAIPAGCPSAVVSQLDGLYRWHLEEQDKRSEGTLESQKDVFMPALYRKLAEAWSLNPRDDGAFLDFVVFSGTQVSTFGAEVSGCRQLHKGVVEADVAVRAGLRGRTSEPPQQLTYRLVLDDGRWRVSDLIYNHSHGESSTLSGLLNDILRRAAEHRRGAQ
;
A
#
# COMPACT_ATOMS: atom_id res chain seq x y z
N MET A 1 -13.29 -14.72 -39.57
CA MET A 1 -12.38 -14.85 -38.39
C MET A 1 -11.89 -13.46 -38.04
N LEU A 2 -12.42 -12.88 -36.96
CA LEU A 2 -12.12 -11.50 -36.53
C LEU A 2 -10.98 -11.58 -35.50
N ASN A 3 -9.76 -11.17 -35.88
CA ASN A 3 -8.64 -11.04 -34.96
C ASN A 3 -8.87 -9.83 -34.05
N LEU A 4 -9.22 -10.06 -32.79
CA LEU A 4 -9.16 -9.02 -31.76
C LEU A 4 -7.68 -8.77 -31.42
N LEU A 5 -7.15 -7.68 -31.90
CA LEU A 5 -5.88 -7.11 -31.41
C LEU A 5 -6.14 -6.55 -30.01
N VAL A 6 -5.72 -7.27 -28.96
CA VAL A 6 -5.63 -6.73 -27.60
C VAL A 6 -4.47 -5.75 -27.58
N ALA A 7 -4.78 -4.47 -27.65
CA ALA A 7 -3.79 -3.41 -27.44
C ALA A 7 -3.40 -3.41 -25.97
N SER A 8 -2.24 -3.97 -25.63
CA SER A 8 -1.60 -3.77 -24.32
C SER A 8 -1.22 -2.29 -24.20
N ALA A 9 -1.93 -1.55 -23.36
CA ALA A 9 -1.53 -0.19 -23.01
C ALA A 9 -0.18 -0.28 -22.27
N LEU A 10 0.89 0.10 -22.95
CA LEU A 10 2.19 0.36 -22.33
C LEU A 10 2.03 1.60 -21.45
N THR A 11 1.91 1.41 -20.15
CA THR A 11 2.02 2.50 -19.18
C THR A 11 3.42 3.10 -19.32
N ALA A 12 3.49 4.38 -19.62
CA ALA A 12 4.77 5.07 -19.76
C ALA A 12 5.47 5.10 -18.39
N ILE A 13 6.72 4.64 -18.32
CA ILE A 13 7.53 4.69 -17.11
C ILE A 13 7.87 6.17 -16.85
N PRO A 14 7.51 6.74 -15.67
CA PRO A 14 7.83 8.10 -15.33
C PRO A 14 9.35 8.33 -15.34
N ALA A 15 9.77 9.51 -15.81
CA ALA A 15 11.20 9.85 -15.87
C ALA A 15 11.86 9.75 -14.48
N GLY A 16 12.99 9.06 -14.41
CA GLY A 16 13.73 8.87 -13.16
C GLY A 16 13.28 7.69 -12.30
N CYS A 17 12.21 6.97 -12.68
CA CYS A 17 11.78 5.76 -11.95
C CYS A 17 12.53 4.52 -12.46
N PRO A 18 13.10 3.68 -11.58
CA PRO A 18 13.54 2.36 -11.96
C PRO A 18 12.35 1.51 -12.45
N SER A 19 12.46 0.88 -13.61
CA SER A 19 11.37 0.08 -14.17
C SER A 19 10.90 -1.04 -13.22
N ALA A 20 11.83 -1.64 -12.48
CA ALA A 20 11.52 -2.65 -11.48
C ALA A 20 10.66 -2.12 -10.32
N VAL A 21 10.83 -0.85 -9.91
CA VAL A 21 10.00 -0.19 -8.89
C VAL A 21 8.58 -0.01 -9.43
N VAL A 22 8.44 0.52 -10.65
CA VAL A 22 7.13 0.71 -11.29
C VAL A 22 6.40 -0.62 -11.44
N SER A 23 7.07 -1.64 -12.00
CA SER A 23 6.46 -2.97 -12.19
C SER A 23 6.02 -3.61 -10.87
N GLN A 24 6.78 -3.41 -9.79
CA GLN A 24 6.44 -3.95 -8.48
C GLN A 24 5.20 -3.27 -7.89
N LEU A 25 5.13 -1.94 -7.96
CA LEU A 25 3.97 -1.19 -7.47
C LEU A 25 2.72 -1.47 -8.32
N ASP A 26 2.85 -1.56 -9.64
CA ASP A 26 1.75 -1.96 -10.51
C ASP A 26 1.23 -3.37 -10.17
N GLY A 27 2.14 -4.30 -9.86
CA GLY A 27 1.78 -5.64 -9.41
C GLY A 27 1.02 -5.64 -8.09
N LEU A 28 1.49 -4.85 -7.11
CA LEU A 28 0.85 -4.68 -5.81
C LEU A 28 -0.57 -4.10 -5.96
N TYR A 29 -0.74 -3.07 -6.78
CA TYR A 29 -2.07 -2.47 -6.98
C TYR A 29 -3.01 -3.37 -7.78
N ARG A 30 -2.52 -4.12 -8.76
CA ARG A 30 -3.32 -5.12 -9.46
C ARG A 30 -3.87 -6.16 -8.48
N TRP A 31 -3.00 -6.73 -7.65
CA TRP A 31 -3.41 -7.64 -6.59
C TRP A 31 -4.42 -6.97 -5.63
N HIS A 32 -4.15 -5.74 -5.19
CA HIS A 32 -5.03 -5.03 -4.28
C HIS A 32 -6.45 -4.83 -4.86
N LEU A 33 -6.56 -4.44 -6.13
CA LEU A 33 -7.84 -4.26 -6.81
C LEU A 33 -8.63 -5.56 -6.93
N GLU A 34 -7.95 -6.69 -7.12
CA GLU A 34 -8.58 -8.01 -7.21
C GLU A 34 -9.04 -8.55 -5.85
N GLU A 35 -8.35 -8.18 -4.78
CA GLU A 35 -8.51 -8.78 -3.45
C GLU A 35 -9.09 -7.85 -2.38
N GLN A 36 -9.26 -6.56 -2.66
CA GLN A 36 -9.65 -5.56 -1.65
C GLN A 36 -10.94 -5.90 -0.89
N ASP A 37 -11.87 -6.62 -1.52
CA ASP A 37 -13.14 -7.03 -0.92
C ASP A 37 -13.05 -8.38 -0.19
N LYS A 38 -11.92 -9.09 -0.32
CA LYS A 38 -11.73 -10.46 0.16
C LYS A 38 -10.82 -10.54 1.38
N ARG A 39 -10.82 -9.62 2.30
CA ARG A 39 -9.90 -9.62 3.46
C ARG A 39 -9.70 -11.02 4.05
N SER A 40 -8.64 -11.71 3.63
CA SER A 40 -8.21 -12.98 4.21
C SER A 40 -6.70 -12.96 4.47
N GLU A 41 -6.23 -13.64 5.51
CA GLU A 41 -4.80 -13.76 5.84
C GLU A 41 -3.99 -14.32 4.67
N GLY A 42 -4.57 -15.28 3.94
CA GLY A 42 -3.92 -15.91 2.79
C GLY A 42 -3.65 -14.95 1.62
N THR A 43 -4.47 -13.92 1.44
CA THR A 43 -4.25 -12.94 0.37
C THR A 43 -3.05 -12.03 0.66
N LEU A 44 -2.87 -11.57 1.90
CA LEU A 44 -1.72 -10.75 2.27
C LEU A 44 -0.40 -11.55 2.22
N GLU A 45 -0.40 -12.82 2.57
CA GLU A 45 0.78 -13.70 2.51
C GLU A 45 1.38 -13.77 1.10
N SER A 46 0.56 -13.70 0.06
CA SER A 46 1.02 -13.68 -1.32
C SER A 46 1.91 -12.46 -1.66
N GLN A 47 1.80 -11.39 -0.86
CA GLN A 47 2.52 -10.13 -1.05
C GLN A 47 3.71 -9.96 -0.08
N LYS A 48 4.06 -10.95 0.72
CA LYS A 48 5.08 -10.79 1.75
C LYS A 48 6.44 -10.35 1.21
N ASP A 49 6.81 -10.80 0.03
CA ASP A 49 8.09 -10.47 -0.61
C ASP A 49 8.14 -9.06 -1.23
N VAL A 50 6.99 -8.39 -1.34
CA VAL A 50 6.89 -6.99 -1.76
C VAL A 50 7.39 -6.04 -0.67
N PHE A 51 7.32 -6.46 0.59
CA PHE A 51 7.64 -5.63 1.76
C PHE A 51 8.96 -6.04 2.41
N MET A 52 9.61 -5.09 3.07
CA MET A 52 10.67 -5.43 4.02
C MET A 52 10.08 -6.32 5.14
N PRO A 53 10.81 -7.37 5.59
CA PRO A 53 10.26 -8.34 6.55
C PRO A 53 9.73 -7.72 7.84
N ALA A 54 10.35 -6.63 8.31
CA ALA A 54 9.91 -5.94 9.52
C ALA A 54 8.55 -5.23 9.33
N LEU A 55 8.34 -4.59 8.17
CA LEU A 55 7.07 -3.94 7.85
C LEU A 55 5.97 -4.98 7.62
N TYR A 56 6.28 -6.04 6.86
CA TYR A 56 5.33 -7.12 6.60
C TYR A 56 4.79 -7.75 7.88
N ARG A 57 5.67 -8.08 8.85
CA ARG A 57 5.23 -8.68 10.12
C ARG A 57 4.23 -7.80 10.87
N LYS A 58 4.52 -6.49 10.98
CA LYS A 58 3.59 -5.55 11.63
C LYS A 58 2.27 -5.44 10.87
N LEU A 59 2.33 -5.38 9.55
CA LEU A 59 1.15 -5.30 8.70
C LEU A 59 0.29 -6.57 8.84
N ALA A 60 0.89 -7.75 8.79
CA ALA A 60 0.19 -9.03 8.94
C ALA A 60 -0.44 -9.16 10.34
N GLU A 61 0.28 -8.77 11.40
CA GLU A 61 -0.26 -8.75 12.77
C GLU A 61 -1.45 -7.79 12.89
N ALA A 62 -1.32 -6.55 12.42
CA ALA A 62 -2.42 -5.59 12.44
C ALA A 62 -3.61 -6.00 11.56
N TRP A 63 -3.34 -6.71 10.44
CA TRP A 63 -4.37 -7.22 9.54
C TRP A 63 -5.25 -8.29 10.18
N SER A 64 -4.68 -9.08 11.11
CA SER A 64 -5.39 -10.14 11.82
C SER A 64 -6.21 -9.66 13.03
N LEU A 65 -6.05 -8.39 13.45
CA LEU A 65 -6.74 -7.87 14.63
C LEU A 65 -8.26 -7.82 14.43
N ASN A 66 -8.98 -8.25 15.47
CA ASN A 66 -10.42 -8.15 15.55
C ASN A 66 -10.81 -7.01 16.54
N PRO A 67 -11.58 -6.01 16.10
CA PRO A 67 -11.97 -4.89 16.98
C PRO A 67 -12.76 -5.33 18.22
N ARG A 68 -13.47 -6.47 18.17
CA ARG A 68 -14.23 -6.99 19.32
C ARG A 68 -13.33 -7.59 20.39
N ASP A 69 -12.27 -8.26 19.96
CA ASP A 69 -11.39 -9.02 20.85
C ASP A 69 -10.15 -8.24 21.25
N ASP A 70 -9.61 -7.43 20.33
CA ASP A 70 -8.35 -6.71 20.50
C ASP A 70 -8.53 -5.21 20.79
N GLY A 71 -9.74 -4.67 20.68
CA GLY A 71 -10.02 -3.24 20.89
C GLY A 71 -9.36 -2.29 19.88
N ALA A 72 -8.67 -2.83 18.89
CA ALA A 72 -8.01 -2.08 17.83
C ALA A 72 -8.03 -2.89 16.53
N PHE A 73 -7.98 -2.23 15.38
CA PHE A 73 -7.95 -2.85 14.05
C PHE A 73 -7.53 -1.83 12.99
N LEU A 74 -7.27 -2.32 11.79
CA LEU A 74 -7.08 -1.47 10.60
C LEU A 74 -8.45 -1.00 10.11
N ASP A 75 -8.77 0.26 10.35
CA ASP A 75 -10.04 0.91 9.99
C ASP A 75 -9.96 1.66 8.64
N PHE A 76 -8.88 1.51 7.91
CA PHE A 76 -8.63 2.13 6.62
C PHE A 76 -8.04 1.16 5.60
N VAL A 77 -8.16 1.49 4.32
CA VAL A 77 -7.53 0.75 3.22
C VAL A 77 -6.06 1.17 3.12
N VAL A 78 -5.15 0.29 3.51
CA VAL A 78 -3.69 0.56 3.61
C VAL A 78 -3.13 1.16 2.32
N PHE A 79 -3.53 0.65 1.16
CA PHE A 79 -2.98 1.03 -0.15
C PHE A 79 -3.66 2.25 -0.79
N SER A 80 -4.57 2.89 -0.10
CA SER A 80 -5.16 4.17 -0.53
C SER A 80 -5.16 5.24 0.56
N GLY A 81 -4.95 4.84 1.83
CA GLY A 81 -5.06 5.74 2.98
C GLY A 81 -6.48 6.23 3.25
N THR A 82 -7.50 5.55 2.70
CA THR A 82 -8.91 5.96 2.79
C THR A 82 -9.77 4.85 3.38
N GLN A 83 -11.06 5.15 3.61
CA GLN A 83 -12.05 4.15 4.04
C GLN A 83 -12.97 3.72 2.89
N VAL A 84 -12.60 4.01 1.65
CA VAL A 84 -13.39 3.73 0.45
C VAL A 84 -12.63 2.85 -0.53
N SER A 85 -13.35 2.29 -1.52
CA SER A 85 -12.75 1.37 -2.50
C SER A 85 -11.72 2.06 -3.40
N THR A 86 -10.68 1.33 -3.76
CA THR A 86 -9.67 1.73 -4.74
C THR A 86 -10.13 1.33 -6.14
N PHE A 87 -9.95 2.20 -7.12
CA PHE A 87 -10.31 1.96 -8.54
C PHE A 87 -9.10 1.91 -9.47
N GLY A 88 -7.92 2.26 -8.97
CA GLY A 88 -6.68 2.23 -9.71
C GLY A 88 -5.61 3.09 -9.06
N ALA A 89 -4.38 2.90 -9.51
CA ALA A 89 -3.24 3.67 -9.07
C ALA A 89 -2.25 3.83 -10.21
N GLU A 90 -1.46 4.88 -10.15
CA GLU A 90 -0.43 5.19 -11.14
C GLU A 90 0.80 5.76 -10.43
N VAL A 91 1.99 5.22 -10.75
CA VAL A 91 3.25 5.82 -10.31
C VAL A 91 3.46 7.10 -11.09
N SER A 92 3.46 8.24 -10.39
CA SER A 92 3.55 9.58 -11.00
C SER A 92 4.98 10.13 -11.05
N GLY A 93 5.87 9.64 -10.20
CA GLY A 93 7.26 10.07 -10.15
C GLY A 93 8.10 9.25 -9.18
N CYS A 94 9.42 9.39 -9.30
CA CYS A 94 10.35 8.80 -8.33
C CYS A 94 11.46 9.77 -7.97
N ARG A 95 11.91 9.69 -6.73
CA ARG A 95 13.05 10.41 -6.19
C ARG A 95 14.04 9.43 -5.56
N GLN A 96 15.24 9.39 -6.06
CA GLN A 96 16.31 8.64 -5.42
C GLN A 96 16.84 9.43 -4.21
N LEU A 97 16.71 8.86 -3.00
CA LEU A 97 17.22 9.48 -1.78
C LEU A 97 18.73 9.25 -1.64
N HIS A 98 19.16 8.02 -1.84
CA HIS A 98 20.55 7.59 -1.88
C HIS A 98 20.64 6.24 -2.59
N LYS A 99 21.89 5.71 -2.75
CA LYS A 99 22.10 4.42 -3.44
C LYS A 99 21.27 3.31 -2.79
N GLY A 100 20.39 2.69 -3.59
CA GLY A 100 19.53 1.59 -3.14
C GLY A 100 18.29 2.03 -2.35
N VAL A 101 17.95 3.32 -2.30
CA VAL A 101 16.70 3.82 -1.68
C VAL A 101 16.01 4.81 -2.59
N VAL A 102 14.76 4.52 -2.90
CA VAL A 102 13.89 5.33 -3.77
C VAL A 102 12.58 5.64 -3.06
N GLU A 103 12.10 6.85 -3.24
CA GLU A 103 10.69 7.20 -2.99
C GLU A 103 9.95 7.27 -4.32
N ALA A 104 8.81 6.60 -4.39
CA ALA A 104 7.93 6.59 -5.55
C ALA A 104 6.59 7.21 -5.17
N ASP A 105 6.20 8.28 -5.86
CA ASP A 105 4.92 8.93 -5.68
C ASP A 105 3.86 8.21 -6.51
N VAL A 106 2.72 7.92 -5.87
CA VAL A 106 1.62 7.17 -6.45
C VAL A 106 0.32 7.96 -6.30
N ALA A 107 -0.33 8.22 -7.41
CA ALA A 107 -1.66 8.79 -7.45
C ALA A 107 -2.72 7.67 -7.41
N VAL A 108 -3.50 7.57 -6.33
CA VAL A 108 -4.50 6.52 -6.13
C VAL A 108 -5.89 7.07 -6.32
N ARG A 109 -6.64 6.47 -7.23
CA ARG A 109 -8.06 6.78 -7.45
C ARG A 109 -8.90 5.93 -6.50
N ALA A 110 -9.52 6.58 -5.52
CA ALA A 110 -10.40 5.96 -4.54
C ALA A 110 -11.76 6.67 -4.52
N GLY A 111 -12.81 6.01 -4.03
CA GLY A 111 -14.13 6.63 -3.98
C GLY A 111 -15.25 5.67 -3.55
N LEU A 112 -16.48 6.16 -3.60
CA LEU A 112 -17.68 5.43 -3.22
C LEU A 112 -18.60 5.16 -4.41
N ARG A 113 -19.26 4.00 -4.41
CA ARG A 113 -20.32 3.65 -5.37
C ARG A 113 -19.89 3.79 -6.84
N GLY A 114 -18.66 3.44 -7.17
CA GLY A 114 -18.11 3.55 -8.53
C GLY A 114 -17.77 4.96 -8.97
N ARG A 115 -17.78 5.96 -8.06
CA ARG A 115 -17.34 7.33 -8.33
C ARG A 115 -16.02 7.59 -7.64
N THR A 116 -15.01 7.98 -8.41
CA THR A 116 -13.71 8.41 -7.86
C THR A 116 -13.84 9.80 -7.25
N SER A 117 -13.15 10.00 -6.12
CA SER A 117 -12.96 11.33 -5.53
C SER A 117 -11.85 12.06 -6.29
N GLU A 118 -12.02 13.35 -6.48
CA GLU A 118 -11.00 14.22 -7.06
C GLU A 118 -10.55 15.26 -6.03
N PRO A 119 -9.26 15.55 -5.90
CA PRO A 119 -8.13 14.94 -6.62
C PRO A 119 -7.82 13.51 -6.13
N PRO A 120 -7.01 12.72 -6.88
CA PRO A 120 -6.52 11.42 -6.44
C PRO A 120 -5.75 11.53 -5.12
N GLN A 121 -5.80 10.48 -4.30
CA GLN A 121 -4.98 10.40 -3.09
C GLN A 121 -3.50 10.29 -3.46
N GLN A 122 -2.66 11.08 -2.79
CA GLN A 122 -1.22 11.06 -3.04
C GLN A 122 -0.52 10.26 -1.94
N LEU A 123 0.14 9.19 -2.33
CA LEU A 123 0.93 8.33 -1.46
C LEU A 123 2.37 8.34 -1.92
N THR A 124 3.31 8.19 -0.99
CA THR A 124 4.72 8.02 -1.32
C THR A 124 5.23 6.70 -0.74
N TYR A 125 5.62 5.79 -1.61
CA TYR A 125 6.25 4.52 -1.23
C TYR A 125 7.75 4.71 -1.07
N ARG A 126 8.31 4.34 0.07
CA ARG A 126 9.75 4.22 0.25
C ARG A 126 10.17 2.78 0.00
N LEU A 127 11.05 2.58 -1.00
CA LEU A 127 11.56 1.27 -1.37
C LEU A 127 13.07 1.21 -1.15
N VAL A 128 13.51 0.03 -0.72
CA VAL A 128 14.92 -0.30 -0.49
C VAL A 128 15.30 -1.46 -1.39
N LEU A 129 16.47 -1.38 -2.00
CA LEU A 129 17.05 -2.49 -2.77
C LEU A 129 17.68 -3.49 -1.79
N ASP A 130 17.05 -4.63 -1.61
CA ASP A 130 17.42 -5.71 -0.72
C ASP A 130 17.64 -7.00 -1.52
N ASP A 131 18.83 -7.57 -1.49
CA ASP A 131 19.22 -8.75 -2.27
C ASP A 131 18.82 -8.68 -3.76
N GLY A 132 19.04 -7.53 -4.38
CA GLY A 132 18.73 -7.31 -5.80
C GLY A 132 17.25 -7.12 -6.12
N ARG A 133 16.37 -7.02 -5.11
CA ARG A 133 14.93 -6.77 -5.24
C ARG A 133 14.55 -5.49 -4.53
N TRP A 134 13.69 -4.72 -5.13
CA TRP A 134 13.07 -3.58 -4.45
C TRP A 134 12.01 -4.08 -3.48
N ARG A 135 12.04 -3.59 -2.24
CA ARG A 135 11.04 -3.91 -1.20
C ARG A 135 10.52 -2.64 -0.58
N VAL A 136 9.23 -2.58 -0.34
CA VAL A 136 8.60 -1.47 0.38
C VAL A 136 9.07 -1.49 1.83
N SER A 137 9.74 -0.43 2.26
CA SER A 137 10.20 -0.25 3.64
C SER A 137 9.24 0.60 4.46
N ASP A 138 8.48 1.48 3.81
CA ASP A 138 7.39 2.25 4.43
C ASP A 138 6.45 2.82 3.36
N LEU A 139 5.29 3.28 3.79
CA LEU A 139 4.32 4.01 2.99
C LEU A 139 3.97 5.29 3.74
N ILE A 140 4.05 6.41 3.04
CA ILE A 140 3.81 7.75 3.57
C ILE A 140 2.48 8.24 3.01
N TYR A 141 1.57 8.60 3.89
CA TYR A 141 0.27 9.20 3.57
C TYR A 141 0.41 10.71 3.62
N ASN A 142 0.24 11.36 2.48
CA ASN A 142 0.34 12.82 2.35
C ASN A 142 -1.05 13.43 2.56
N HIS A 143 -1.27 14.03 3.72
CA HIS A 143 -2.54 14.67 4.05
C HIS A 143 -2.60 16.11 3.52
N SER A 144 -3.81 16.56 3.17
CA SER A 144 -4.07 17.85 2.54
C SER A 144 -3.65 19.08 3.38
N HIS A 145 -3.34 18.90 4.65
CA HIS A 145 -2.92 19.99 5.57
C HIS A 145 -1.42 20.02 5.84
N GLY A 146 -0.60 19.33 5.03
CA GLY A 146 0.85 19.33 5.17
C GLY A 146 1.39 18.39 6.25
N GLU A 147 0.54 17.72 6.99
CA GLU A 147 0.93 16.63 7.89
C GLU A 147 1.09 15.33 7.08
N SER A 148 2.05 14.52 7.47
CA SER A 148 2.24 13.19 6.90
C SER A 148 2.27 12.15 8.01
N SER A 149 1.69 11.00 7.75
CA SER A 149 1.81 9.82 8.61
C SER A 149 2.45 8.68 7.84
N THR A 150 3.09 7.75 8.55
CA THR A 150 3.70 6.58 7.93
C THR A 150 2.93 5.33 8.32
N LEU A 151 2.92 4.35 7.42
CA LEU A 151 2.31 3.05 7.71
C LEU A 151 2.94 2.41 8.95
N SER A 152 4.26 2.43 9.05
CA SER A 152 4.97 1.88 10.22
C SER A 152 4.58 2.56 11.52
N GLY A 153 4.36 3.88 11.52
CA GLY A 153 3.88 4.64 12.67
C GLY A 153 2.45 4.24 13.06
N LEU A 154 1.54 4.21 12.09
CA LEU A 154 0.14 3.81 12.30
C LEU A 154 0.04 2.36 12.81
N LEU A 155 0.80 1.44 12.23
CA LEU A 155 0.84 0.04 12.69
C LEU A 155 1.35 -0.08 14.13
N ASN A 156 2.41 0.66 14.50
CA ASN A 156 2.91 0.67 15.88
C ASN A 156 1.83 1.13 16.88
N ASP A 157 1.08 2.17 16.54
CA ASP A 157 0.01 2.68 17.40
C ASP A 157 -1.16 1.71 17.53
N ILE A 158 -1.57 1.06 16.44
CA ILE A 158 -2.62 0.04 16.44
C ILE A 158 -2.19 -1.15 17.31
N LEU A 159 -0.99 -1.69 17.09
CA LEU A 159 -0.49 -2.85 17.82
C LEU A 159 -0.27 -2.55 19.31
N ARG A 160 0.19 -1.34 19.63
CA ARG A 160 0.31 -0.89 21.04
C ARG A 160 -1.06 -0.86 21.71
N ARG A 161 -2.09 -0.27 21.09
CA ARG A 161 -3.46 -0.22 21.61
C ARG A 161 -4.05 -1.62 21.81
N ALA A 162 -3.85 -2.52 20.87
CA ALA A 162 -4.27 -3.91 20.99
C ALA A 162 -3.60 -4.61 22.18
N ALA A 163 -2.29 -4.42 22.37
CA ALA A 163 -1.57 -4.98 23.49
C ALA A 163 -2.02 -4.41 24.86
N GLU A 164 -2.36 -3.12 24.92
CA GLU A 164 -2.91 -2.47 26.14
C GLU A 164 -4.30 -3.02 26.46
N HIS A 165 -5.16 -3.18 25.48
CA HIS A 165 -6.51 -3.74 25.64
C HIS A 165 -6.46 -5.16 26.21
N ARG A 166 -5.64 -6.05 25.61
CA ARG A 166 -5.47 -7.43 26.08
C ARG A 166 -4.94 -7.52 27.53
N ARG A 167 -4.09 -6.58 27.96
CA ARG A 167 -3.61 -6.52 29.36
C ARG A 167 -4.67 -6.05 30.35
N GLY A 168 -5.55 -5.13 29.91
CA GLY A 168 -6.64 -4.63 30.76
C GLY A 168 -7.82 -5.59 30.89
N ALA A 169 -7.91 -6.61 30.02
CA ALA A 169 -8.95 -7.63 30.03
C ALA A 169 -8.60 -8.86 30.89
N GLN A 170 -7.37 -8.95 31.42
CA GLN A 170 -6.90 -9.99 32.36
C GLN A 170 -7.10 -9.56 33.82
#